data_e21b3701cea61d939ccc66b0ed6f5114
#
_entry.id   e21b3701cea61d939ccc66b0ed6f5114
#
_cell.length_a   1.000
_cell.length_b   1.000
_cell.length_c   1.000
_cell.angle_alpha   90.00
_cell.angle_beta   90.00
_cell.angle_gamma   90.00
#
_symmetry.space_group_name_H-M   'P 1'
#
loop_
_entity.id
_entity.type
_entity.pdbx_description
1 polymer ?
#
loop_
_entity_poly.entity_id
_entity_poly.type
_entity_poly.pdbx_seq_one_letter_code
_entity_poly.pdbx_strand_id
1 'polypeptide(L)'
;MKEGRFPKTFSICVSALFKIKGSLARNDVIISIDLTQNNNYVSTKCANQLVIHESNIIETNFVDTSDKQYDISNLQLSIGDYTFISQFTIKTLFCDNSDIILGSPWIESLGSVILNMKKKFLTFSYKKKKITL
;
A
#
# COMPACT_ATOMS: atom_id res chain seq x y z
N MET A 1 23.00 23.04 -7.86
CA MET A 1 22.85 22.80 -7.39
C MET A 1 22.32 22.56 -6.97
N LYS A 2 22.07 22.28 -6.62
CA LYS A 2 21.61 22.06 -5.99
C LYS A 2 21.26 21.23 -5.65
N GLU A 3 21.24 20.55 -5.78
CA GLU A 3 21.08 19.76 -5.41
C GLU A 3 20.97 19.38 -4.40
N GLY A 4 21.44 19.07 -4.18
CA GLY A 4 21.45 18.70 -2.90
C GLY A 4 20.35 19.05 -2.09
N ARG A 5 19.68 19.62 -2.31
CA ARG A 5 18.79 20.04 -1.69
C ARG A 5 17.65 19.36 -1.73
N PHE A 6 17.37 18.42 -2.21
CA PHE A 6 16.32 17.84 -2.15
C PHE A 6 16.27 17.06 -1.20
N PRO A 7 16.41 16.70 -0.67
CA PRO A 7 16.54 15.81 0.05
C PRO A 7 15.80 15.37 1.00
N LYS A 8 15.27 15.95 1.48
CA LYS A 8 14.63 15.63 2.51
C LYS A 8 13.31 15.18 2.27
N THR A 9 12.72 15.33 1.19
CA THR A 9 11.43 14.89 0.89
C THR A 9 11.58 13.67 0.10
N PHE A 10 11.08 12.56 0.56
CA PHE A 10 11.29 11.38 -0.13
C PHE A 10 10.06 10.87 -0.72
N SER A 11 10.09 10.51 -1.98
CA SER A 11 9.07 9.69 -2.56
C SER A 11 9.51 8.25 -2.44
N ILE A 12 8.57 7.35 -2.33
CA ILE A 12 8.87 5.94 -2.38
C ILE A 12 8.98 5.54 -3.83
N CYS A 13 10.13 5.04 -4.20
CA CYS A 13 10.31 4.55 -5.56
C CYS A 13 9.87 3.10 -5.61
N VAL A 14 8.81 2.86 -6.32
CA VAL A 14 8.14 1.58 -6.33
C VAL A 14 8.66 0.71 -7.45
N SER A 15 9.10 -0.49 -7.08
CA SER A 15 9.47 -1.50 -8.06
C SER A 15 8.31 -2.46 -8.19
N ALA A 16 7.23 -1.97 -8.73
CA ALA A 16 6.00 -2.73 -8.78
C ALA A 16 6.11 -3.93 -9.69
N LEU A 17 5.68 -5.08 -9.20
CA LEU A 17 5.52 -6.23 -10.05
C LEU A 17 4.41 -5.96 -11.05
N PHE A 18 3.33 -5.39 -10.60
CA PHE A 18 2.23 -4.98 -11.46
C PHE A 18 1.28 -4.10 -10.66
N LYS A 19 0.41 -3.43 -11.38
CA LYS A 19 -0.60 -2.56 -10.79
C LYS A 19 -1.97 -3.15 -11.04
N ILE A 20 -2.85 -3.01 -10.07
CA ILE A 20 -4.22 -3.50 -10.17
C ILE A 20 -5.16 -2.45 -9.63
N LYS A 21 -6.43 -2.57 -9.95
CA LYS A 21 -7.44 -1.70 -9.41
C LYS A 21 -8.07 -2.33 -8.21
N GLY A 22 -8.36 -1.53 -7.22
CA GLY A 22 -9.09 -1.97 -6.05
C GLY A 22 -10.04 -0.91 -5.60
N SER A 23 -10.60 -1.10 -4.43
CA SER A 23 -11.57 -0.19 -3.86
C SER A 23 -11.28 0.01 -2.39
N LEU A 24 -11.31 1.27 -1.95
CA LEU A 24 -11.08 1.62 -0.58
C LEU A 24 -12.19 2.57 -0.18
N ALA A 25 -13.02 2.17 0.78
CA ALA A 25 -14.18 2.95 1.20
C ALA A 25 -15.03 3.39 0.00
N ARG A 26 -15.24 2.46 -0.93
CA ARG A 26 -16.04 2.69 -2.14
C ARG A 26 -15.41 3.62 -3.16
N ASN A 27 -14.18 4.00 -2.96
CA ASN A 27 -13.46 4.79 -3.95
C ASN A 27 -12.48 3.90 -4.70
N ASP A 28 -12.39 4.07 -6.00
CA ASP A 28 -11.45 3.30 -6.80
C ASP A 28 -10.04 3.75 -6.50
N VAL A 29 -9.16 2.80 -6.34
CA VAL A 29 -7.75 3.09 -6.08
C VAL A 29 -6.87 2.26 -6.98
N ILE A 30 -5.68 2.78 -7.25
CA ILE A 30 -4.66 2.06 -8.01
C ILE A 30 -3.68 1.46 -6.99
N ILE A 31 -3.50 0.17 -7.09
CA ILE A 31 -2.66 -0.58 -6.15
C ILE A 31 -1.44 -1.09 -6.87
N SER A 32 -0.27 -0.78 -6.34
CA SER A 32 0.98 -1.37 -6.82
C SER A 32 1.40 -2.47 -5.88
N ILE A 33 1.80 -3.60 -6.43
CA ILE A 33 2.33 -4.70 -5.63
C ILE A 33 3.84 -4.65 -5.75
N ASP A 34 4.51 -4.36 -4.64
CA ASP A 34 5.96 -4.19 -4.61
C ASP A 34 6.53 -4.94 -3.42
N LEU A 35 7.07 -6.11 -3.69
CA LEU A 35 7.56 -6.99 -2.64
C LEU A 35 8.86 -6.51 -2.00
N THR A 36 9.47 -5.47 -2.54
CA THR A 36 10.67 -4.91 -1.94
C THR A 36 10.34 -3.99 -0.78
N GLN A 37 9.08 -3.61 -0.63
CA GLN A 37 8.69 -2.75 0.48
C GLN A 37 8.39 -3.56 1.73
N ASN A 38 8.81 -3.04 2.87
CA ASN A 38 8.64 -3.72 4.14
C ASN A 38 7.32 -3.40 4.82
N ASN A 39 6.56 -2.49 4.27
CA ASN A 39 5.26 -2.10 4.81
C ASN A 39 4.26 -2.00 3.68
N ASN A 40 2.99 -1.96 4.06
CA ASN A 40 1.94 -1.57 3.13
C ASN A 40 1.76 -0.08 3.29
N TYR A 41 1.57 0.64 2.20
CA TYR A 41 1.46 2.10 2.24
C TYR A 41 0.19 2.61 1.60
N VAL A 42 -0.31 3.71 2.13
CA VAL A 42 -1.40 4.45 1.51
C VAL A 42 -0.93 5.89 1.35
N SER A 43 -1.19 6.48 0.20
CA SER A 43 -0.74 7.85 -0.05
C SER A 43 -1.50 8.83 0.83
N THR A 44 -0.86 9.92 1.19
CA THR A 44 -1.51 10.97 1.97
C THR A 44 -2.73 11.50 1.23
N LYS A 45 -2.62 11.66 -0.08
CA LYS A 45 -3.73 12.13 -0.88
C LYS A 45 -4.93 11.19 -0.78
N CYS A 46 -4.69 9.90 -0.88
CA CYS A 46 -5.75 8.91 -0.78
C CYS A 46 -6.32 8.90 0.64
N ALA A 47 -5.47 8.94 1.63
CA ALA A 47 -5.91 8.94 3.03
C ALA A 47 -6.78 10.16 3.34
N ASN A 48 -6.44 11.30 2.77
CA ASN A 48 -7.21 12.52 3.00
C ASN A 48 -8.57 12.50 2.33
N GLN A 49 -8.72 11.74 1.29
CA GLN A 49 -10.00 11.63 0.59
C GLN A 49 -10.95 10.67 1.28
N LEU A 50 -10.47 9.90 2.23
CA LEU A 50 -11.29 8.94 2.92
C LEU A 50 -11.78 9.54 4.21
N VAL A 51 -12.96 9.13 4.61
CA VAL A 51 -13.43 9.49 5.93
C VAL A 51 -12.82 8.46 6.88
N ILE A 52 -11.60 8.72 7.29
CA ILE A 52 -10.90 7.83 8.19
C ILE A 52 -11.07 8.37 9.59
N HIS A 53 -11.55 7.52 10.49
CA HIS A 53 -11.71 7.95 11.87
C HIS A 53 -10.34 8.13 12.49
N GLU A 54 -10.14 9.23 13.16
CA GLU A 54 -8.87 9.51 13.78
C GLU A 54 -8.43 8.44 14.75
N SER A 55 -9.38 7.73 15.34
CA SER A 55 -9.04 6.65 16.27
C SER A 55 -8.30 5.51 15.59
N ASN A 56 -8.35 5.42 14.26
CA ASN A 56 -7.65 4.38 13.53
C ASN A 56 -6.26 4.82 13.11
N ILE A 57 -5.92 6.07 13.32
CA ILE A 57 -4.62 6.58 12.93
C ILE A 57 -3.71 6.62 14.13
N ILE A 58 -2.59 5.95 14.03
CA ILE A 58 -1.63 5.88 15.10
C ILE A 58 -0.37 6.57 14.65
N GLU A 59 0.04 7.57 15.39
CA GLU A 59 1.30 8.23 15.10
C GLU A 59 2.43 7.35 15.64
N THR A 60 3.28 6.89 14.77
CA THR A 60 4.36 6.05 15.17
C THR A 60 5.65 6.71 14.78
N ASN A 61 6.66 6.53 15.47
CA ASN A 61 7.92 6.97 15.16
C ASN A 61 8.16 8.29 14.83
N PHE A 62 8.80 8.97 15.64
CA PHE A 62 9.37 10.17 15.36
C PHE A 62 10.75 9.99 15.42
N VAL A 63 11.41 9.68 14.42
CA VAL A 63 12.80 9.61 14.44
C VAL A 63 13.37 10.92 14.48
N ASP A 64 12.85 11.81 13.82
CA ASP A 64 13.38 13.05 13.75
C ASP A 64 12.31 13.91 13.74
N THR A 65 12.38 14.97 14.18
CA THR A 65 11.33 15.84 14.39
C THR A 65 10.53 16.18 13.21
N SER A 66 11.10 16.11 12.06
CA SER A 66 10.39 16.54 10.88
C SER A 66 9.64 15.46 10.19
N ASP A 67 9.93 14.21 10.47
CA ASP A 67 9.30 13.14 9.72
C ASP A 67 8.45 12.29 10.60
N LYS A 68 7.24 12.72 10.79
CA LYS A 68 6.27 11.91 11.50
C LYS A 68 5.72 10.87 10.58
N GLN A 69 5.59 9.69 11.10
CA GLN A 69 4.98 8.62 10.37
C GLN A 69 3.67 8.28 11.02
N TYR A 70 2.66 8.06 10.24
CA TYR A 70 1.35 7.69 10.75
C TYR A 70 0.95 6.35 10.16
N ASP A 71 0.38 5.52 11.00
CA ASP A 71 -0.15 4.24 10.56
C ASP A 71 -1.66 4.24 10.76
N ILE A 72 -2.34 3.57 9.86
CA ILE A 72 -3.76 3.31 10.01
C ILE A 72 -3.87 1.85 10.40
N SER A 73 -4.43 1.59 11.57
CA SER A 73 -4.38 0.25 12.12
C SER A 73 -5.28 -0.76 11.44
N ASN A 74 -6.42 -0.37 10.98
CA ASN A 74 -7.39 -1.33 10.43
C ASN A 74 -8.02 -0.77 9.18
N LEU A 75 -7.29 -0.77 8.10
CA LEU A 75 -7.82 -0.28 6.85
C LEU A 75 -8.27 -1.44 5.99
N GLN A 76 -9.50 -1.38 5.53
CA GLN A 76 -10.07 -2.44 4.72
C GLN A 76 -9.93 -2.11 3.25
N LEU A 77 -9.38 -3.03 2.50
CA LEU A 77 -9.14 -2.88 1.08
C LEU A 77 -9.80 -4.02 0.34
N SER A 78 -10.44 -3.73 -0.76
CA SER A 78 -11.10 -4.74 -1.58
C SER A 78 -10.50 -4.76 -2.98
N ILE A 79 -10.28 -5.96 -3.49
CA ILE A 79 -9.81 -6.16 -4.85
C ILE A 79 -10.72 -7.24 -5.42
N GLY A 80 -11.70 -6.82 -6.20
CA GLY A 80 -12.73 -7.75 -6.66
C GLY A 80 -13.45 -8.37 -5.47
N ASP A 81 -13.50 -9.69 -5.43
CA ASP A 81 -14.16 -10.39 -4.34
C ASP A 81 -13.26 -10.62 -3.13
N TYR A 82 -12.04 -10.19 -3.21
CA TYR A 82 -11.10 -10.37 -2.11
C TYR A 82 -11.06 -9.10 -1.27
N THR A 83 -11.32 -9.24 0.01
CA THR A 83 -11.31 -8.11 0.94
C THR A 83 -10.44 -8.49 2.13
N PHE A 84 -9.61 -7.58 2.56
CA PHE A 84 -8.78 -7.82 3.73
C PHE A 84 -8.60 -6.54 4.53
N ILE A 85 -8.21 -6.69 5.79
CA ILE A 85 -7.96 -5.59 6.68
C ILE A 85 -6.51 -5.69 7.12
N SER A 86 -5.81 -4.59 7.08
CA SER A 86 -4.41 -4.58 7.47
C SER A 86 -3.99 -3.21 7.97
N GLN A 87 -2.79 -3.13 8.47
CA GLN A 87 -2.19 -1.87 8.87
C GLN A 87 -1.46 -1.28 7.68
N PHE A 88 -1.60 0.01 7.49
CA PHE A 88 -0.95 0.74 6.41
C PHE A 88 -0.21 1.94 6.99
N THR A 89 0.90 2.27 6.40
CA THR A 89 1.65 3.47 6.75
C THR A 89 1.30 4.57 5.74
N ILE A 90 1.03 5.76 6.23
CA ILE A 90 0.71 6.89 5.36
C ILE A 90 1.99 7.55 4.89
N LYS A 91 2.14 7.69 3.59
CA LYS A 91 3.28 8.35 2.98
C LYS A 91 2.83 9.42 2.01
N THR A 92 3.58 10.49 1.95
CA THR A 92 3.18 11.65 1.17
C THR A 92 3.41 11.49 -0.32
N LEU A 93 4.53 10.96 -0.73
CA LEU A 93 4.90 10.89 -2.14
C LEU A 93 5.16 9.46 -2.58
N PHE A 94 4.57 9.10 -3.70
CA PHE A 94 4.85 7.84 -4.36
C PHE A 94 5.37 8.18 -5.75
N CYS A 95 6.39 7.50 -6.19
CA CYS A 95 7.01 7.77 -7.49
C CYS A 95 6.11 7.43 -8.65
N ASP A 96 5.23 6.48 -8.51
CA ASP A 96 4.49 5.92 -9.64
C ASP A 96 3.02 6.29 -9.65
N ASN A 97 2.64 7.25 -8.85
CA ASN A 97 1.24 7.71 -8.78
C ASN A 97 0.24 6.66 -8.33
N SER A 98 0.68 5.63 -7.65
CA SER A 98 -0.24 4.68 -7.05
C SER A 98 -0.90 5.30 -5.83
N ASP A 99 -2.05 4.77 -5.48
CA ASP A 99 -2.73 5.20 -4.25
C ASP A 99 -2.34 4.31 -3.09
N ILE A 100 -2.07 3.06 -3.36
CA ILE A 100 -1.76 2.04 -2.36
C ILE A 100 -0.55 1.26 -2.83
N ILE A 101 0.31 0.87 -1.91
CA ILE A 101 1.39 -0.07 -2.18
C ILE A 101 1.21 -1.25 -1.25
N LEU A 102 1.12 -2.44 -1.80
CA LEU A 102 1.08 -3.66 -1.01
C LEU A 102 2.48 -4.28 -1.02
N GLY A 103 3.08 -4.32 0.14
CA GLY A 103 4.46 -4.80 0.29
C GLY A 103 4.51 -6.22 0.83
N SER A 104 5.67 -6.58 1.37
CA SER A 104 5.90 -7.92 1.86
C SER A 104 4.94 -8.36 2.95
N PRO A 105 4.45 -7.48 3.85
CA PRO A 105 3.51 -7.96 4.87
C PRO A 105 2.23 -8.53 4.26
N TRP A 106 1.77 -7.93 3.16
CA TRP A 106 0.57 -8.41 2.52
C TRP A 106 0.80 -9.76 1.85
N ILE A 107 1.89 -9.90 1.08
CA ILE A 107 2.13 -11.13 0.36
C ILE A 107 2.37 -12.29 1.32
N GLU A 108 3.04 -12.02 2.43
CA GLU A 108 3.29 -13.04 3.44
C GLU A 108 2.00 -13.54 4.07
N SER A 109 1.02 -12.66 4.18
CA SER A 109 -0.26 -13.03 4.76
C SER A 109 -1.05 -14.01 3.91
N LEU A 110 -0.71 -14.13 2.64
CA LEU A 110 -1.44 -14.98 1.71
C LEU A 110 -1.02 -16.45 1.78
N GLY A 111 0.13 -16.71 2.34
CA GLY A 111 0.68 -18.06 2.37
C GLY A 111 1.27 -18.40 1.02
N SER A 112 0.79 -19.48 0.41
CA SER A 112 1.32 -19.90 -0.89
C SER A 112 0.69 -19.10 -2.00
N VAL A 113 1.51 -18.58 -2.89
CA VAL A 113 1.03 -17.82 -4.04
C VAL A 113 1.72 -18.28 -5.29
N ILE A 114 1.05 -18.13 -6.41
CA ILE A 114 1.61 -18.38 -7.72
C ILE A 114 1.71 -17.07 -8.45
N LEU A 115 2.93 -16.70 -8.85
CA LEU A 115 3.17 -15.50 -9.61
C LEU A 115 3.46 -15.85 -11.04
N ASN A 116 2.77 -15.22 -11.97
CA ASN A 116 3.10 -15.35 -13.38
C ASN A 116 3.69 -14.01 -13.82
N MET A 117 5.00 -13.96 -13.87
CA MET A 117 5.72 -12.71 -14.16
C MET A 117 5.54 -12.27 -15.59
N LYS A 118 5.36 -13.21 -16.49
CA LYS A 118 5.22 -12.88 -17.88
C LYS A 118 3.86 -12.29 -18.19
N LYS A 119 2.82 -12.90 -17.64
CA LYS A 119 1.46 -12.44 -17.88
C LYS A 119 0.97 -11.47 -16.82
N LYS A 120 1.78 -11.24 -15.81
CA LYS A 120 1.49 -10.25 -14.78
C LYS A 120 0.22 -10.53 -13.99
N PHE A 121 0.16 -11.69 -13.38
CA PHE A 121 -0.92 -12.00 -12.46
C PHE A 121 -0.42 -12.82 -11.28
N LEU A 122 -1.21 -12.83 -10.25
CA LEU A 122 -0.89 -13.51 -9.00
C LEU A 122 -2.12 -14.28 -8.56
N THR A 123 -1.94 -15.50 -8.14
CA THR A 123 -3.03 -16.37 -7.72
C THR A 123 -2.77 -16.91 -6.32
N PHE A 124 -3.79 -16.92 -5.50
CA PHE A 124 -3.71 -17.47 -4.14
C PHE A 124 -5.09 -17.97 -3.71
N SER A 125 -5.13 -18.67 -2.59
CA SER A 125 -6.41 -19.14 -2.02
C SER A 125 -6.90 -18.19 -0.96
N TYR A 126 -8.17 -17.87 -0.99
CA TYR A 126 -8.79 -17.03 0.00
C TYR A 126 -10.17 -17.61 0.31
N LYS A 127 -10.38 -18.00 1.56
CA LYS A 127 -11.65 -18.63 1.98
C LYS A 127 -12.01 -19.80 1.09
N LYS A 128 -11.03 -20.64 0.82
CA LYS A 128 -11.18 -21.84 0.00
C LYS A 128 -11.49 -21.56 -1.47
N LYS A 129 -11.34 -20.32 -1.90
CA LYS A 129 -11.52 -19.96 -3.29
C LYS A 129 -10.20 -19.54 -3.88
N LYS A 130 -10.04 -19.78 -5.15
CA LYS A 130 -8.86 -19.35 -5.88
C LYS A 130 -9.10 -17.91 -6.35
N ILE A 131 -8.22 -17.01 -5.95
CA ILE A 131 -8.30 -15.62 -6.35
C ILE A 131 -7.15 -15.33 -7.29
N THR A 132 -7.44 -14.70 -8.40
CA THR A 132 -6.42 -14.26 -9.36
C THR A 132 -6.53 -12.74 -9.51
N LEU A 133 -5.42 -12.07 -9.29
CA LEU A 133 -5.38 -10.61 -9.39
C LEU A 133 -4.62 -10.14 -10.62
#